data_f95648c551b5ea398d803770a99f3c09
#
_entry.id   f95648c551b5ea398d803770a99f3c09
#
_cell.length_a   1.000
_cell.length_b   1.000
_cell.length_c   1.000
_cell.angle_alpha   90.00
_cell.angle_beta   90.00
_cell.angle_gamma   90.00
#
_symmetry.space_group_name_H-M   'P 1'
#
loop_
_entity.id
_entity.type
_entity.pdbx_description
1 polymer ?
#
loop_
_entity_poly.entity_id
_entity_poly.type
_entity_poly.pdbx_seq_one_letter_code
_entity_poly.pdbx_strand_id
1 'polypeptide(L)'
;MRLRTVLATTTAGLAAATCLSAAGPATATPQASHACSPTVSLDRFSDALDKTTYDGTFVGNFSALAVDRDGSIAALEDRSSLFDLDARTLAPKRVVALADESGAALDSEGLVIDRDGTRLITSETEPSIRRYSADGRILDRLPVPSPLLVAPAGRATANQTFEGLTLLPGGRTLLASMENAISGDSATLVRFQTWTRGKGGRFRPAAQYAYPVDAGLGVPEVQATPDGRLLVLERGFTSGVGNTVRLYLADPRHATDTSAVENLTGQPGVRPIGKTLLADIAACPSLGATAKQPQPNPLLDNIEGMAVTGYSKGRLKVLLVSDDNQNAVQTTRFYYLRVRI
;
A
#
# COMPACT_ATOMS: atom_id res chain seq x y z
N MET A 1 -26.09 -6.91 108.29
CA MET A 1 -26.76 -7.93 107.42
C MET A 1 -26.32 -7.62 105.95
N ARG A 2 -25.53 -8.49 105.34
CA ARG A 2 -24.89 -8.19 104.04
C ARG A 2 -25.68 -8.88 102.92
N LEU A 3 -26.13 -8.05 101.95
CA LEU A 3 -26.74 -8.52 100.72
C LEU A 3 -25.55 -8.85 99.71
N ARG A 4 -25.61 -10.01 99.13
CA ARG A 4 -24.72 -10.39 97.98
C ARG A 4 -25.52 -10.28 96.70
N THR A 5 -25.06 -9.41 95.85
CA THR A 5 -25.59 -9.23 94.49
C THR A 5 -24.87 -10.24 93.56
N VAL A 6 -25.61 -11.06 92.79
CA VAL A 6 -25.10 -11.98 91.82
C VAL A 6 -25.18 -11.28 90.43
N LEU A 7 -24.03 -11.17 89.79
CA LEU A 7 -23.94 -10.65 88.46
C LEU A 7 -24.10 -11.81 87.46
N ALA A 8 -25.11 -11.71 86.60
CA ALA A 8 -25.25 -12.64 85.44
C ALA A 8 -24.63 -12.01 84.22
N THR A 9 -23.59 -12.67 83.67
CA THR A 9 -22.95 -12.30 82.41
C THR A 9 -23.62 -13.05 81.25
N THR A 10 -24.27 -12.31 80.32
CA THR A 10 -24.76 -12.82 79.02
C THR A 10 -23.73 -12.62 78.00
N THR A 11 -23.18 -13.75 77.49
CA THR A 11 -22.26 -13.79 76.30
C THR A 11 -23.11 -13.77 75.02
N ALA A 12 -23.09 -12.64 74.30
CA ALA A 12 -23.63 -12.55 72.96
C ALA A 12 -22.62 -13.12 71.95
N GLY A 13 -22.93 -14.26 71.34
CA GLY A 13 -22.15 -14.84 70.26
C GLY A 13 -22.40 -14.10 68.95
N LEU A 14 -21.34 -13.51 68.41
CA LEU A 14 -21.33 -12.91 67.05
C LEU A 14 -21.08 -14.03 66.04
N ALA A 15 -22.10 -14.40 65.25
CA ALA A 15 -21.93 -15.29 64.10
C ALA A 15 -21.44 -14.44 62.91
N ALA A 16 -20.15 -14.55 62.56
CA ALA A 16 -19.61 -13.98 61.36
C ALA A 16 -19.96 -14.87 60.18
N ALA A 17 -20.89 -14.49 59.34
CA ALA A 17 -21.18 -15.11 58.05
C ALA A 17 -20.12 -14.66 57.02
N THR A 18 -19.13 -15.54 56.76
CA THR A 18 -18.19 -15.34 55.66
C THR A 18 -18.87 -15.70 54.33
N CYS A 19 -19.31 -14.70 53.54
CA CYS A 19 -19.69 -14.87 52.16
C CYS A 19 -18.41 -15.15 51.33
N LEU A 20 -18.11 -16.42 51.05
CA LEU A 20 -17.18 -16.78 50.02
C LEU A 20 -17.82 -16.45 48.67
N SER A 21 -17.49 -15.30 48.11
CA SER A 21 -17.72 -15.02 46.70
C SER A 21 -16.83 -15.91 45.85
N ALA A 22 -17.36 -17.00 45.28
CA ALA A 22 -16.71 -17.74 44.27
C ALA A 22 -16.52 -16.83 43.02
N ALA A 23 -15.35 -16.19 42.93
CA ALA A 23 -14.92 -15.59 41.67
C ALA A 23 -14.70 -16.74 40.68
N GLY A 24 -15.71 -16.99 39.84
CA GLY A 24 -15.52 -17.85 38.66
C GLY A 24 -14.36 -17.35 37.82
N PRO A 25 -13.62 -18.24 37.15
CA PRO A 25 -12.57 -17.82 36.23
C PRO A 25 -13.19 -16.86 35.19
N ALA A 26 -12.73 -15.62 35.16
CA ALA A 26 -13.06 -14.70 34.09
C ALA A 26 -12.50 -15.33 32.80
N THR A 27 -13.37 -15.91 32.00
CA THR A 27 -13.02 -16.33 30.65
C THR A 27 -12.72 -15.05 29.89
N ALA A 28 -11.41 -14.74 29.75
CA ALA A 28 -10.95 -13.71 28.83
C ALA A 28 -11.50 -14.11 27.45
N THR A 29 -12.45 -13.32 26.94
CA THR A 29 -12.87 -13.44 25.54
C THR A 29 -11.61 -13.36 24.69
N PRO A 30 -11.32 -14.33 23.80
CA PRO A 30 -10.16 -14.26 22.94
C PRO A 30 -10.24 -12.94 22.19
N GLN A 31 -9.32 -12.03 22.47
CA GLN A 31 -9.18 -10.81 21.68
C GLN A 31 -8.87 -11.26 20.26
N ALA A 32 -9.75 -10.93 19.31
CA ALA A 32 -9.57 -11.32 17.92
C ALA A 32 -8.14 -10.97 17.48
N SER A 33 -7.39 -11.97 17.04
CA SER A 33 -6.03 -11.74 16.60
C SER A 33 -6.06 -10.84 15.37
N HIS A 34 -5.40 -9.70 15.43
CA HIS A 34 -5.22 -8.79 14.28
C HIS A 34 -4.09 -9.24 13.34
N ALA A 35 -3.44 -10.35 13.64
CA ALA A 35 -2.28 -10.83 12.89
C ALA A 35 -2.69 -11.39 11.52
N CYS A 36 -2.05 -10.90 10.46
CA CYS A 36 -2.04 -11.50 9.11
C CYS A 36 -0.87 -12.49 8.98
N SER A 37 0.22 -12.21 9.69
CA SER A 37 1.46 -13.01 9.74
C SER A 37 2.24 -12.66 11.01
N PRO A 38 3.39 -13.31 11.29
CA PRO A 38 4.26 -12.90 12.40
C PRO A 38 4.78 -11.46 12.32
N THR A 39 4.80 -10.86 11.12
CA THR A 39 5.36 -9.53 10.88
C THR A 39 4.32 -8.48 10.51
N VAL A 40 3.11 -8.88 10.12
CA VAL A 40 2.05 -7.98 9.65
C VAL A 40 0.80 -8.15 10.48
N SER A 41 0.19 -7.05 10.91
CA SER A 41 -1.15 -7.03 11.51
C SER A 41 -2.03 -5.98 10.82
N LEU A 42 -3.33 -6.27 10.72
CA LEU A 42 -4.36 -5.36 10.23
C LEU A 42 -5.02 -4.69 11.44
N ASP A 43 -4.83 -3.38 11.63
CA ASP A 43 -5.46 -2.65 12.73
C ASP A 43 -6.98 -2.49 12.50
N ARG A 44 -7.37 -2.10 11.29
CA ARG A 44 -8.74 -1.86 10.85
C ARG A 44 -8.81 -1.70 9.33
N PHE A 45 -10.00 -1.66 8.78
CA PHE A 45 -10.29 -1.19 7.41
C PHE A 45 -11.36 -0.09 7.44
N SER A 46 -11.61 0.55 6.30
CA SER A 46 -12.66 1.56 6.13
C SER A 46 -13.19 1.55 4.70
N ASP A 47 -14.50 1.44 4.57
CA ASP A 47 -15.25 1.55 3.32
C ASP A 47 -16.01 2.90 3.25
N ALA A 48 -15.60 3.88 4.08
CA ALA A 48 -16.34 5.13 4.24
C ALA A 48 -16.42 5.98 2.96
N LEU A 49 -15.52 5.74 2.00
CA LEU A 49 -15.50 6.45 0.72
C LEU A 49 -16.12 5.63 -0.42
N ASP A 50 -16.52 4.37 -0.17
CA ASP A 50 -17.08 3.51 -1.23
C ASP A 50 -18.32 4.14 -1.85
N LYS A 51 -18.29 4.33 -3.18
CA LYS A 51 -19.38 4.90 -3.99
C LYS A 51 -19.83 6.30 -3.55
N THR A 52 -18.89 7.10 -3.03
CA THR A 52 -19.14 8.51 -2.71
C THR A 52 -18.68 9.46 -3.80
N THR A 53 -19.04 10.73 -3.69
CA THR A 53 -18.57 11.81 -4.55
C THR A 53 -18.11 13.00 -3.72
N TYR A 54 -17.16 13.76 -4.23
CA TYR A 54 -16.69 15.00 -3.63
C TYR A 54 -16.51 16.06 -4.72
N ASP A 55 -17.13 17.22 -4.55
CA ASP A 55 -17.12 18.33 -5.52
C ASP A 55 -17.46 17.87 -6.95
N GLY A 56 -18.45 16.97 -7.07
CA GLY A 56 -18.89 16.42 -8.34
C GLY A 56 -18.00 15.31 -8.92
N THR A 57 -16.85 15.02 -8.31
CA THR A 57 -15.93 13.94 -8.73
C THR A 57 -16.21 12.67 -7.93
N PHE A 58 -16.21 11.52 -8.59
CA PHE A 58 -16.32 10.21 -7.94
C PHE A 58 -15.07 9.99 -7.06
N VAL A 59 -15.25 9.44 -5.86
CA VAL A 59 -14.15 9.16 -4.93
C VAL A 59 -13.87 7.66 -4.95
N GLY A 60 -12.93 7.25 -5.76
CA GLY A 60 -12.58 5.85 -5.98
C GLY A 60 -11.50 5.72 -7.04
N ASN A 61 -11.39 4.55 -7.69
CA ASN A 61 -10.37 4.27 -8.71
C ASN A 61 -8.95 4.60 -8.22
N PHE A 62 -8.64 4.34 -6.96
CA PHE A 62 -7.36 4.75 -6.36
C PHE A 62 -6.24 3.76 -6.66
N SER A 63 -5.29 4.18 -7.51
CA SER A 63 -4.10 3.41 -7.86
C SER A 63 -2.91 3.71 -6.96
N ALA A 64 -2.78 4.93 -6.42
CA ALA A 64 -1.66 5.24 -5.54
C ALA A 64 -2.03 6.14 -4.35
N LEU A 65 -1.20 6.03 -3.30
CA LEU A 65 -1.25 6.88 -2.11
C LEU A 65 0.12 7.48 -1.80
N ALA A 66 0.13 8.72 -1.33
CA ALA A 66 1.34 9.34 -0.77
C ALA A 66 0.99 10.22 0.44
N VAL A 67 1.94 10.37 1.38
CA VAL A 67 1.81 11.37 2.45
C VAL A 67 2.31 12.71 1.93
N ASP A 68 1.44 13.72 1.95
CA ASP A 68 1.83 15.07 1.57
C ASP A 68 2.58 15.79 2.71
N ARG A 69 3.17 16.92 2.40
CA ARG A 69 4.05 17.71 3.31
C ARG A 69 3.32 18.26 4.53
N ASP A 70 2.02 18.50 4.42
CA ASP A 70 1.14 18.93 5.53
C ASP A 70 0.62 17.76 6.38
N GLY A 71 0.97 16.52 6.00
CA GLY A 71 0.55 15.30 6.66
C GLY A 71 -0.80 14.76 6.17
N SER A 72 -1.43 15.37 5.16
CA SER A 72 -2.59 14.79 4.48
C SER A 72 -2.19 13.58 3.63
N ILE A 73 -3.18 12.82 3.16
CA ILE A 73 -2.98 11.73 2.22
C ILE A 73 -3.37 12.21 0.83
N ALA A 74 -2.40 12.26 -0.06
CA ALA A 74 -2.67 12.41 -1.48
C ALA A 74 -3.07 11.03 -2.03
N ALA A 75 -4.23 10.94 -2.67
CA ALA A 75 -4.76 9.73 -3.29
C ALA A 75 -4.97 9.97 -4.78
N LEU A 76 -4.25 9.22 -5.60
CA LEU A 76 -4.26 9.32 -7.05
C LEU A 76 -5.29 8.36 -7.62
N GLU A 77 -6.11 8.85 -8.52
CA GLU A 77 -7.11 8.09 -9.26
C GLU A 77 -6.59 7.80 -10.68
N ASP A 78 -6.80 6.58 -11.19
CA ASP A 78 -6.42 6.16 -12.55
C ASP A 78 -6.98 7.11 -13.63
N ARG A 79 -8.16 7.67 -13.39
CA ARG A 79 -8.86 8.60 -14.30
C ARG A 79 -8.42 10.06 -14.16
N SER A 80 -7.18 10.27 -13.72
CA SER A 80 -6.54 11.58 -13.70
C SER A 80 -7.10 12.56 -12.68
N SER A 81 -7.51 12.12 -11.51
CA SER A 81 -7.82 12.99 -10.38
C SER A 81 -6.87 12.74 -9.22
N LEU A 82 -6.47 13.80 -8.55
CA LEU A 82 -5.66 13.77 -7.35
C LEU A 82 -6.44 14.35 -6.19
N PHE A 83 -6.78 13.52 -5.21
CA PHE A 83 -7.48 13.92 -3.99
C PHE A 83 -6.50 14.23 -2.86
N ASP A 84 -6.79 15.26 -2.07
CA ASP A 84 -6.20 15.49 -0.76
C ASP A 84 -7.20 15.00 0.30
N LEU A 85 -6.83 13.94 1.04
CA LEU A 85 -7.66 13.34 2.07
C LEU A 85 -7.12 13.70 3.47
N ASP A 86 -8.01 13.89 4.43
CA ASP A 86 -7.62 14.01 5.83
C ASP A 86 -6.98 12.70 6.33
N ALA A 87 -5.77 12.77 6.86
CA ALA A 87 -5.00 11.58 7.24
C ALA A 87 -5.64 10.70 8.33
N ARG A 88 -6.57 11.25 9.11
CA ARG A 88 -7.23 10.55 10.22
C ARG A 88 -8.58 10.00 9.84
N THR A 89 -9.38 10.79 9.13
CA THR A 89 -10.77 10.49 8.78
C THR A 89 -10.95 9.98 7.37
N LEU A 90 -9.95 10.22 6.50
CA LEU A 90 -9.98 10.04 5.04
C LEU A 90 -10.98 10.96 4.33
N ALA A 91 -11.63 11.89 5.03
CA ALA A 91 -12.55 12.83 4.37
C ALA A 91 -11.82 13.63 3.28
N PRO A 92 -12.34 13.68 2.05
CA PRO A 92 -11.77 14.50 0.98
C PRO A 92 -11.82 15.98 1.36
N LYS A 93 -10.73 16.70 1.10
CA LYS A 93 -10.59 18.15 1.33
C LYS A 93 -10.46 18.94 0.04
N ARG A 94 -9.92 18.29 -0.98
CA ARG A 94 -9.65 18.90 -2.28
C ARG A 94 -9.57 17.81 -3.34
N VAL A 95 -9.90 18.16 -4.56
CA VAL A 95 -9.62 17.36 -5.76
C VAL A 95 -9.00 18.25 -6.84
N VAL A 96 -8.03 17.72 -7.56
CA VAL A 96 -7.33 18.39 -8.66
C VAL A 96 -7.37 17.48 -9.87
N ALA A 97 -7.90 18.00 -11.00
CA ALA A 97 -7.82 17.28 -12.25
C ALA A 97 -6.38 17.33 -12.80
N LEU A 98 -5.92 16.21 -13.34
CA LEU A 98 -4.66 16.06 -14.04
C LEU A 98 -4.92 15.87 -15.53
N ALA A 99 -3.95 16.21 -16.36
CA ALA A 99 -4.02 15.98 -17.80
C ALA A 99 -2.60 15.81 -18.36
N ASP A 100 -2.52 15.25 -19.56
CA ASP A 100 -1.29 15.26 -20.35
C ASP A 100 -1.08 16.63 -21.04
N GLU A 101 -0.04 16.73 -21.86
CA GLU A 101 0.33 17.95 -22.59
C GLU A 101 -0.73 18.36 -23.63
N SER A 102 -1.61 17.45 -24.04
CA SER A 102 -2.73 17.71 -24.97
C SER A 102 -4.03 18.09 -24.25
N GLY A 103 -4.07 17.96 -22.92
CA GLY A 103 -5.27 18.12 -22.10
C GLY A 103 -6.10 16.82 -21.99
N ALA A 104 -5.59 15.68 -22.45
CA ALA A 104 -6.25 14.38 -22.30
C ALA A 104 -6.01 13.79 -20.91
N ALA A 105 -6.93 12.95 -20.48
CA ALA A 105 -6.76 12.17 -19.26
C ALA A 105 -5.56 11.22 -19.39
N LEU A 106 -4.91 10.99 -18.25
CA LEU A 106 -3.92 9.93 -18.06
C LEU A 106 -4.62 8.66 -17.58
N ASP A 107 -3.94 7.56 -17.72
CA ASP A 107 -4.12 6.37 -16.92
C ASP A 107 -3.06 6.44 -15.82
N SER A 108 -3.39 7.08 -14.71
CA SER A 108 -2.40 7.52 -13.72
C SER A 108 -2.28 6.53 -12.57
N GLU A 109 -1.07 5.95 -12.38
CA GLU A 109 -0.87 4.80 -11.51
C GLU A 109 0.01 5.10 -10.29
N GLY A 110 1.23 5.52 -10.46
CA GLY A 110 2.16 5.76 -9.35
C GLY A 110 2.26 7.23 -8.95
N LEU A 111 2.45 7.49 -7.65
CA LEU A 111 2.51 8.83 -7.08
C LEU A 111 3.68 9.01 -6.11
N VAL A 112 4.47 10.05 -6.31
CA VAL A 112 5.46 10.55 -5.35
C VAL A 112 5.26 12.04 -5.10
N ILE A 113 5.25 12.44 -3.84
CA ILE A 113 5.38 13.85 -3.43
C ILE A 113 6.86 14.15 -3.22
N ASP A 114 7.43 15.01 -4.06
CA ASP A 114 8.81 15.43 -3.94
C ASP A 114 9.00 16.46 -2.81
N ARG A 115 10.23 16.70 -2.39
CA ARG A 115 10.56 17.61 -1.26
C ARG A 115 10.14 19.05 -1.49
N ASP A 116 10.05 19.48 -2.74
CA ASP A 116 9.57 20.81 -3.13
C ASP A 116 8.04 20.92 -3.19
N GLY A 117 7.34 19.81 -2.94
CA GLY A 117 5.88 19.73 -3.00
C GLY A 117 5.32 19.48 -4.40
N THR A 118 6.18 19.23 -5.39
CA THR A 118 5.72 18.77 -6.71
C THR A 118 5.35 17.28 -6.68
N ARG A 119 4.51 16.86 -7.61
CA ARG A 119 4.02 15.49 -7.75
C ARG A 119 4.72 14.85 -8.93
N LEU A 120 5.32 13.68 -8.73
CA LEU A 120 5.77 12.80 -9.81
C LEU A 120 4.72 11.73 -9.97
N ILE A 121 4.20 11.59 -11.19
CA ILE A 121 3.07 10.69 -11.50
C ILE A 121 3.43 9.87 -12.72
N THR A 122 3.23 8.55 -12.63
CA THR A 122 3.33 7.64 -13.78
C THR A 122 2.03 7.65 -14.59
N SER A 123 2.11 7.26 -15.84
CA SER A 123 0.97 6.97 -16.70
C SER A 123 1.22 5.65 -17.40
N GLU A 124 0.20 4.82 -17.47
CA GLU A 124 0.24 3.50 -18.05
C GLU A 124 -0.09 3.47 -19.54
N THR A 125 -1.07 4.24 -19.99
CA THR A 125 -1.46 4.35 -21.40
C THR A 125 -0.28 4.75 -22.31
N GLU A 126 0.51 5.70 -21.83
CA GLU A 126 1.79 6.08 -22.41
C GLU A 126 2.85 6.03 -21.31
N PRO A 127 3.73 5.02 -21.26
CA PRO A 127 4.72 4.89 -20.20
C PRO A 127 5.51 6.17 -20.02
N SER A 128 5.20 6.91 -18.99
CA SER A 128 5.79 8.22 -18.72
C SER A 128 5.81 8.52 -17.24
N ILE A 129 6.68 9.44 -16.84
CA ILE A 129 6.66 10.05 -15.51
C ILE A 129 6.63 11.55 -15.73
N ARG A 130 5.55 12.19 -15.30
CA ARG A 130 5.38 13.63 -15.36
C ARG A 130 5.53 14.26 -13.98
N ARG A 131 6.08 15.46 -13.95
CA ARG A 131 6.14 16.29 -12.76
C ARG A 131 5.02 17.33 -12.83
N TYR A 132 4.19 17.37 -11.82
CA TYR A 132 3.09 18.33 -11.69
C TYR A 132 3.34 19.26 -10.51
N SER A 133 2.84 20.49 -10.62
CA SER A 133 2.62 21.37 -9.47
C SER A 133 1.45 20.87 -8.61
N ALA A 134 1.28 21.44 -7.42
CA ALA A 134 0.19 21.07 -6.50
C ALA A 134 -1.22 21.37 -7.06
N ASP A 135 -1.31 22.21 -8.08
CA ASP A 135 -2.54 22.60 -8.78
C ASP A 135 -2.74 21.85 -10.11
N GLY A 136 -1.97 20.77 -10.35
CA GLY A 136 -2.16 19.88 -11.50
C GLY A 136 -1.51 20.35 -12.81
N ARG A 137 -0.70 21.42 -12.81
CA ARG A 137 0.00 21.88 -14.01
C ARG A 137 1.28 21.10 -14.25
N ILE A 138 1.51 20.63 -15.48
CA ILE A 138 2.75 19.96 -15.88
C ILE A 138 3.93 20.94 -15.79
N LEU A 139 5.01 20.51 -15.14
CA LEU A 139 6.26 21.27 -14.98
C LEU A 139 7.42 20.65 -15.75
N ASP A 140 7.45 19.31 -15.86
CA ASP A 140 8.55 18.56 -16.50
C ASP A 140 8.07 17.14 -16.82
N ARG A 141 8.82 16.46 -17.70
CA ARG A 141 8.65 15.05 -18.02
C ARG A 141 10.00 14.35 -17.94
N LEU A 142 10.07 13.21 -17.29
CA LEU A 142 11.28 12.43 -17.17
C LEU A 142 11.52 11.61 -18.45
N PRO A 143 12.77 11.46 -18.91
CA PRO A 143 13.08 10.57 -20.02
C PRO A 143 12.86 9.12 -19.59
N VAL A 144 12.22 8.32 -20.45
CA VAL A 144 11.97 6.89 -20.26
C VAL A 144 12.85 6.08 -21.21
N PRO A 145 13.54 5.01 -20.75
CA PRO A 145 14.26 4.12 -21.62
C PRO A 145 13.36 3.47 -22.68
N SER A 146 13.77 3.52 -23.94
CA SER A 146 12.94 3.04 -25.06
C SER A 146 12.42 1.60 -24.92
N PRO A 147 13.16 0.61 -24.34
CA PRO A 147 12.61 -0.74 -24.18
C PRO A 147 11.35 -0.79 -23.30
N LEU A 148 11.14 0.20 -22.41
CA LEU A 148 9.98 0.27 -21.51
C LEU A 148 8.75 0.96 -22.12
N LEU A 149 8.87 1.51 -23.32
CA LEU A 149 7.75 2.08 -24.06
C LEU A 149 6.87 0.95 -24.63
N VAL A 150 5.60 1.26 -24.90
CA VAL A 150 4.65 0.35 -25.55
C VAL A 150 5.12 0.03 -26.98
N ALA A 151 4.93 -1.22 -27.40
CA ALA A 151 5.20 -1.64 -28.75
C ALA A 151 4.38 -0.80 -29.77
N PRO A 152 4.93 -0.46 -30.98
CA PRO A 152 6.24 -0.87 -31.53
C PRO A 152 7.40 0.04 -31.12
N ALA A 153 7.18 1.13 -30.35
CA ALA A 153 8.24 2.06 -29.94
C ALA A 153 9.20 1.42 -28.90
N GLY A 154 8.70 0.47 -28.11
CA GLY A 154 9.43 -0.33 -27.16
C GLY A 154 8.93 -1.76 -27.13
N ARG A 155 8.94 -2.38 -25.95
CA ARG A 155 8.60 -3.79 -25.77
C ARG A 155 7.52 -4.05 -24.70
N ALA A 156 7.01 -3.01 -24.08
CA ALA A 156 5.92 -3.15 -23.10
C ALA A 156 4.60 -3.44 -23.80
N THR A 157 3.71 -4.11 -23.10
CA THR A 157 2.29 -4.27 -23.48
C THR A 157 1.52 -3.04 -23.01
N ALA A 158 0.62 -2.51 -23.80
CA ALA A 158 -0.26 -1.44 -23.39
C ALA A 158 -1.10 -1.87 -22.18
N ASN A 159 -1.34 -0.95 -21.25
CA ASN A 159 -2.07 -1.21 -19.99
C ASN A 159 -1.42 -2.30 -19.12
N GLN A 160 -0.09 -2.38 -19.11
CA GLN A 160 0.75 -3.25 -18.28
C GLN A 160 2.14 -2.61 -18.10
N THR A 161 2.19 -1.29 -17.92
CA THR A 161 3.45 -0.54 -17.95
C THR A 161 3.85 -0.02 -16.58
N PHE A 162 4.10 1.29 -16.43
CA PHE A 162 4.51 1.85 -15.15
C PHE A 162 3.35 1.96 -14.19
N GLU A 163 3.46 1.21 -13.10
CA GLU A 163 2.57 1.23 -11.95
C GLU A 163 3.24 1.97 -10.77
N GLY A 164 3.73 1.24 -9.81
CA GLY A 164 4.28 1.78 -8.57
C GLY A 164 5.43 2.75 -8.77
N LEU A 165 5.45 3.80 -7.94
CA LEU A 165 6.47 4.84 -7.97
C LEU A 165 6.91 5.22 -6.57
N THR A 166 8.21 5.23 -6.29
CA THR A 166 8.74 5.61 -4.98
C THR A 166 10.03 6.40 -5.05
N LEU A 167 10.23 7.28 -4.07
CA LEU A 167 11.46 8.05 -3.90
C LEU A 167 12.28 7.44 -2.75
N LEU A 168 13.46 6.91 -3.08
CA LEU A 168 14.34 6.30 -2.09
C LEU A 168 14.81 7.32 -1.03
N PRO A 169 15.18 6.86 0.19
CA PRO A 169 15.72 7.73 1.22
C PRO A 169 16.85 8.60 0.70
N GLY A 170 16.81 9.88 1.08
CA GLY A 170 17.75 10.87 0.53
C GLY A 170 17.18 11.68 -0.63
N GLY A 171 16.10 11.21 -1.30
CA GLY A 171 15.37 11.96 -2.32
C GLY A 171 16.14 12.21 -3.62
N ARG A 172 17.14 11.37 -3.90
CA ARG A 172 17.98 11.48 -5.10
C ARG A 172 17.72 10.40 -6.13
N THR A 173 17.12 9.29 -5.72
CA THR A 173 16.81 8.15 -6.57
C THR A 173 15.31 7.92 -6.56
N LEU A 174 14.69 8.05 -7.71
CA LEU A 174 13.31 7.64 -7.98
C LEU A 174 13.35 6.23 -8.55
N LEU A 175 12.37 5.39 -8.19
CA LEU A 175 12.22 4.04 -8.70
C LEU A 175 10.77 3.86 -9.14
N ALA A 176 10.56 3.34 -10.36
CA ALA A 176 9.27 2.87 -10.85
C ALA A 176 9.32 1.39 -11.14
N SER A 177 8.24 0.67 -10.82
CA SER A 177 8.01 -0.70 -11.28
C SER A 177 7.22 -0.70 -12.59
N MET A 178 7.55 -1.63 -13.50
CA MET A 178 6.57 -2.07 -14.48
C MET A 178 5.53 -2.95 -13.76
N GLU A 179 4.30 -3.03 -14.23
CA GLU A 179 3.32 -3.98 -13.72
C GLU A 179 3.71 -5.41 -14.10
N ASN A 180 3.98 -5.60 -15.37
CA ASN A 180 4.30 -6.90 -15.93
C ASN A 180 5.63 -6.93 -16.70
N ALA A 181 6.06 -8.14 -17.05
CA ALA A 181 7.24 -8.35 -17.86
C ALA A 181 7.06 -7.80 -19.29
N ILE A 182 8.10 -7.15 -19.82
CA ILE A 182 8.10 -6.72 -21.23
C ILE A 182 8.42 -7.88 -22.18
N SER A 183 8.08 -7.73 -23.44
CA SER A 183 8.32 -8.75 -24.47
C SER A 183 9.81 -9.16 -24.52
N GLY A 184 10.06 -10.47 -24.53
CA GLY A 184 11.39 -11.07 -24.49
C GLY A 184 11.91 -11.37 -23.08
N ASP A 185 11.31 -10.81 -22.03
CA ASP A 185 11.63 -11.18 -20.66
C ASP A 185 10.82 -12.41 -20.20
N SER A 186 11.33 -13.14 -19.21
CA SER A 186 10.54 -14.16 -18.50
C SER A 186 9.33 -13.51 -17.85
N ALA A 187 8.15 -14.14 -17.95
CA ALA A 187 6.90 -13.64 -17.38
C ALA A 187 6.95 -13.42 -15.87
N THR A 188 7.94 -13.97 -15.18
CA THR A 188 8.16 -13.81 -13.74
C THR A 188 9.29 -12.83 -13.41
N LEU A 189 9.81 -12.06 -14.37
CA LEU A 189 10.87 -11.07 -14.16
C LEU A 189 10.40 -9.70 -14.63
N VAL A 190 9.98 -8.87 -13.70
CA VAL A 190 9.50 -7.51 -13.93
C VAL A 190 10.65 -6.52 -13.80
N ARG A 191 10.69 -5.48 -14.63
CA ARG A 191 11.74 -4.46 -14.57
C ARG A 191 11.39 -3.33 -13.61
N PHE A 192 12.31 -3.04 -12.69
CA PHE A 192 12.29 -1.86 -11.82
C PHE A 192 13.31 -0.87 -12.37
N GLN A 193 12.85 0.26 -12.89
CA GLN A 193 13.70 1.30 -13.46
C GLN A 193 13.98 2.39 -12.43
N THR A 194 15.23 2.85 -12.34
CA THR A 194 15.56 3.99 -11.50
C THR A 194 15.96 5.22 -12.31
N TRP A 195 15.75 6.38 -11.68
CA TRP A 195 16.26 7.66 -12.13
C TRP A 195 17.02 8.31 -10.98
N THR A 196 18.16 8.93 -11.30
CA THR A 196 18.95 9.65 -10.30
C THR A 196 19.05 11.12 -10.65
N ARG A 197 19.21 11.96 -9.61
CA ARG A 197 19.48 13.39 -9.75
C ARG A 197 20.58 13.85 -8.80
N GLY A 198 21.40 14.83 -9.25
CA GLY A 198 22.26 15.62 -8.39
C GLY A 198 21.44 16.58 -7.50
N LYS A 199 22.11 17.34 -6.61
CA LYS A 199 21.47 18.35 -5.77
C LYS A 199 20.80 19.43 -6.67
N GLY A 200 19.48 19.55 -6.57
CA GLY A 200 18.68 20.49 -7.38
C GLY A 200 18.62 20.17 -8.89
N GLY A 201 19.11 19.01 -9.31
CA GLY A 201 19.14 18.59 -10.70
C GLY A 201 17.88 17.87 -11.16
N ARG A 202 17.79 17.67 -12.49
CA ARG A 202 16.75 16.85 -13.11
C ARG A 202 17.07 15.35 -12.97
N PHE A 203 16.04 14.54 -12.90
CA PHE A 203 16.15 13.09 -12.94
C PHE A 203 16.62 12.61 -14.31
N ARG A 204 17.54 11.63 -14.31
CA ARG A 204 18.05 10.94 -15.51
C ARG A 204 17.98 9.45 -15.28
N PRO A 205 17.68 8.63 -16.29
CA PRO A 205 17.71 7.18 -16.19
C PRO A 205 19.04 6.71 -15.60
N ALA A 206 18.96 5.70 -14.75
CA ALA A 206 20.09 5.10 -14.07
C ALA A 206 19.92 3.57 -14.06
N ALA A 207 20.39 2.88 -13.03
CA ALA A 207 20.31 1.43 -12.93
C ALA A 207 18.87 0.90 -13.09
N GLN A 208 18.77 -0.28 -13.66
CA GLN A 208 17.55 -1.05 -13.76
C GLN A 208 17.75 -2.40 -13.06
N TYR A 209 16.70 -2.94 -12.48
CA TYR A 209 16.79 -4.21 -11.75
C TYR A 209 15.68 -5.18 -12.20
N ALA A 210 16.00 -6.48 -12.15
CA ALA A 210 15.01 -7.53 -12.30
C ALA A 210 14.36 -7.81 -10.96
N TYR A 211 13.03 -7.78 -10.89
CA TYR A 211 12.23 -8.18 -9.72
C TYR A 211 11.53 -9.51 -10.02
N PRO A 212 11.70 -10.54 -9.16
CA PRO A 212 11.06 -11.84 -9.37
C PRO A 212 9.62 -11.79 -8.83
N VAL A 213 8.64 -11.53 -9.69
CA VAL A 213 7.21 -11.55 -9.34
C VAL A 213 6.70 -12.99 -9.24
N ASP A 214 5.71 -13.26 -8.40
CA ASP A 214 5.06 -14.56 -8.34
C ASP A 214 4.27 -14.83 -9.62
N ALA A 215 4.23 -16.10 -10.03
CA ALA A 215 3.56 -16.48 -11.27
C ALA A 215 2.08 -16.07 -11.28
N GLY A 216 1.67 -15.37 -12.33
CA GLY A 216 0.30 -14.89 -12.52
C GLY A 216 -0.06 -13.63 -11.71
N LEU A 217 0.92 -12.99 -11.06
CA LEU A 217 0.73 -11.71 -10.38
C LEU A 217 1.48 -10.58 -11.12
N GLY A 218 0.96 -9.36 -10.99
CA GLY A 218 1.62 -8.12 -11.38
C GLY A 218 2.09 -7.33 -10.16
N VAL A 219 2.82 -6.23 -10.40
CA VAL A 219 3.35 -5.33 -9.35
C VAL A 219 2.64 -3.98 -9.43
N PRO A 220 1.50 -3.80 -8.74
CA PRO A 220 0.77 -2.53 -8.79
C PRO A 220 1.45 -1.42 -7.99
N GLU A 221 2.21 -1.72 -6.91
CA GLU A 221 2.79 -0.64 -6.11
C GLU A 221 4.11 -1.04 -5.45
N VAL A 222 4.97 -0.05 -5.28
CA VAL A 222 6.25 -0.15 -4.58
C VAL A 222 6.49 1.08 -3.70
N GLN A 223 6.85 0.86 -2.41
CA GLN A 223 7.15 1.93 -1.48
C GLN A 223 8.50 1.74 -0.79
N ALA A 224 9.32 2.78 -0.81
CA ALA A 224 10.60 2.76 -0.11
C ALA A 224 10.40 2.77 1.42
N THR A 225 11.17 1.92 2.11
CA THR A 225 11.27 1.94 3.57
C THR A 225 12.39 2.89 4.02
N PRO A 226 12.39 3.34 5.27
CA PRO A 226 13.43 4.27 5.76
C PRO A 226 14.87 3.75 5.66
N ASP A 227 15.07 2.44 5.61
CA ASP A 227 16.38 1.79 5.48
C ASP A 227 16.79 1.50 4.02
N GLY A 228 15.98 1.92 3.05
CA GLY A 228 16.26 1.81 1.62
C GLY A 228 15.85 0.48 0.98
N ARG A 229 15.20 -0.43 1.74
CA ARG A 229 14.48 -1.57 1.17
C ARG A 229 13.14 -1.11 0.60
N LEU A 230 12.41 -2.00 -0.01
CA LEU A 230 11.13 -1.73 -0.66
C LEU A 230 10.04 -2.61 -0.05
N LEU A 231 8.88 -2.04 0.24
CA LEU A 231 7.63 -2.79 0.30
C LEU A 231 7.10 -2.91 -1.13
N VAL A 232 6.71 -4.09 -1.53
CA VAL A 232 6.18 -4.37 -2.87
C VAL A 232 4.86 -5.08 -2.72
N LEU A 233 3.81 -4.57 -3.36
CA LEU A 233 2.57 -5.30 -3.57
C LEU A 233 2.69 -6.16 -4.82
N GLU A 234 2.19 -7.39 -4.73
CA GLU A 234 1.92 -8.24 -5.87
C GLU A 234 0.44 -8.58 -5.87
N ARG A 235 -0.23 -8.39 -6.99
CA ARG A 235 -1.67 -8.57 -7.14
C ARG A 235 -2.00 -9.36 -8.41
N GLY A 236 -3.07 -10.15 -8.32
CA GLY A 236 -3.68 -10.80 -9.47
C GLY A 236 -5.16 -11.12 -9.19
N PHE A 237 -5.93 -11.28 -10.25
CA PHE A 237 -7.35 -11.66 -10.18
C PHE A 237 -7.61 -12.96 -10.94
N THR A 238 -8.37 -13.85 -10.31
CA THR A 238 -8.82 -15.10 -10.95
C THR A 238 -10.34 -15.14 -10.95
N SER A 239 -10.94 -15.21 -12.15
CA SER A 239 -12.39 -15.25 -12.29
C SER A 239 -12.99 -16.41 -11.49
N GLY A 240 -14.06 -16.12 -10.73
CA GLY A 240 -14.74 -17.10 -9.86
C GLY A 240 -14.02 -17.39 -8.53
N VAL A 241 -12.77 -16.91 -8.34
CA VAL A 241 -11.99 -17.07 -7.10
C VAL A 241 -11.81 -15.74 -6.40
N GLY A 242 -11.44 -14.67 -7.13
CA GLY A 242 -11.19 -13.33 -6.60
C GLY A 242 -9.73 -12.92 -6.66
N ASN A 243 -9.38 -11.96 -5.82
CA ASN A 243 -8.06 -11.35 -5.77
C ASN A 243 -7.06 -12.16 -4.93
N THR A 244 -5.83 -12.19 -5.41
CA THR A 244 -4.63 -12.56 -4.65
C THR A 244 -3.82 -11.29 -4.43
N VAL A 245 -3.50 -10.96 -3.18
CA VAL A 245 -2.70 -9.78 -2.83
C VAL A 245 -1.65 -10.16 -1.81
N ARG A 246 -0.38 -9.94 -2.14
CA ARG A 246 0.77 -10.27 -1.30
C ARG A 246 1.64 -9.05 -1.07
N LEU A 247 2.10 -8.90 0.17
CA LEU A 247 3.03 -7.85 0.57
C LEU A 247 4.42 -8.47 0.78
N TYR A 248 5.41 -7.96 0.05
CA TYR A 248 6.80 -8.39 0.13
C TYR A 248 7.70 -7.29 0.70
N LEU A 249 8.78 -7.69 1.35
CA LEU A 249 9.95 -6.87 1.60
C LEU A 249 11.03 -7.25 0.58
N ALA A 250 11.48 -6.31 -0.21
CA ALA A 250 12.46 -6.49 -1.27
C ALA A 250 13.73 -5.67 -1.02
N ASP A 251 14.89 -6.23 -1.33
CA ASP A 251 16.20 -5.59 -1.10
C ASP A 251 16.98 -5.45 -2.41
N PRO A 252 17.07 -4.27 -3.02
CA PRO A 252 17.77 -4.05 -4.28
C PRO A 252 19.30 -3.95 -4.15
N ARG A 253 19.87 -3.88 -2.93
CA ARG A 253 21.29 -3.55 -2.70
C ARG A 253 22.28 -4.50 -3.34
N HIS A 254 21.88 -5.74 -3.59
CA HIS A 254 22.74 -6.77 -4.20
C HIS A 254 22.24 -7.23 -5.57
N ALA A 255 21.23 -6.57 -6.11
CA ALA A 255 20.72 -6.87 -7.43
C ALA A 255 21.68 -6.38 -8.51
N THR A 256 21.75 -7.11 -9.61
CA THR A 256 22.54 -6.72 -10.78
C THR A 256 21.87 -5.57 -11.51
N ASP A 257 22.64 -4.55 -11.90
CA ASP A 257 22.13 -3.56 -12.87
C ASP A 257 21.89 -4.22 -14.23
N THR A 258 20.65 -4.27 -14.62
CA THR A 258 20.18 -4.90 -15.86
C THR A 258 19.86 -3.90 -16.97
N SER A 259 20.26 -2.64 -16.84
CA SER A 259 19.98 -1.60 -17.83
C SER A 259 20.54 -1.92 -19.24
N ALA A 260 21.63 -2.70 -19.32
CA ALA A 260 22.24 -3.18 -20.56
C ALA A 260 21.81 -4.62 -20.94
N VAL A 261 20.90 -5.24 -20.18
CA VAL A 261 20.44 -6.61 -20.44
C VAL A 261 19.20 -6.56 -21.35
N GLU A 262 19.34 -7.07 -22.56
CA GLU A 262 18.25 -7.05 -23.53
C GLU A 262 17.05 -7.86 -23.05
N ASN A 263 17.24 -9.14 -22.69
CA ASN A 263 16.18 -10.03 -22.25
C ASN A 263 16.50 -10.61 -20.88
N LEU A 264 15.56 -10.50 -19.94
CA LEU A 264 15.64 -11.09 -18.61
C LEU A 264 15.06 -12.51 -18.66
N THR A 265 15.93 -13.51 -18.76
CA THR A 265 15.52 -14.93 -18.88
C THR A 265 15.91 -15.76 -17.67
N GLY A 266 16.40 -15.13 -16.58
CA GLY A 266 16.98 -15.83 -15.43
C GLY A 266 18.39 -16.35 -15.69
N GLN A 267 19.09 -15.77 -16.67
CA GLN A 267 20.43 -16.17 -17.10
C GLN A 267 21.48 -16.00 -15.99
N PRO A 268 22.56 -16.82 -16.00
CA PRO A 268 23.69 -16.68 -15.09
C PRO A 268 24.28 -15.26 -15.13
N GLY A 269 24.71 -14.76 -13.95
CA GLY A 269 25.30 -13.43 -13.81
C GLY A 269 24.27 -12.30 -13.57
N VAL A 270 22.98 -12.54 -13.77
CA VAL A 270 21.91 -11.62 -13.38
C VAL A 270 21.32 -12.06 -12.05
N ARG A 271 21.60 -11.29 -11.00
CA ARG A 271 20.99 -11.46 -9.68
C ARG A 271 19.76 -10.56 -9.58
N PRO A 272 18.54 -11.10 -9.47
CA PRO A 272 17.35 -10.31 -9.26
C PRO A 272 17.34 -9.70 -7.84
N ILE A 273 16.42 -8.77 -7.61
CA ILE A 273 16.12 -8.25 -6.28
C ILE A 273 15.69 -9.41 -5.36
N GLY A 274 16.32 -9.51 -4.19
CA GLY A 274 15.91 -10.48 -3.17
C GLY A 274 14.60 -10.06 -2.54
N LYS A 275 13.61 -10.97 -2.41
CA LYS A 275 12.33 -10.68 -1.75
C LYS A 275 12.00 -11.68 -0.66
N THR A 276 11.23 -11.23 0.33
CA THR A 276 10.70 -12.06 1.44
C THR A 276 9.22 -11.74 1.60
N LEU A 277 8.37 -12.76 1.59
CA LEU A 277 6.94 -12.59 1.86
C LEU A 277 6.74 -12.11 3.30
N LEU A 278 6.05 -10.98 3.46
CA LEU A 278 5.63 -10.45 4.75
C LEU A 278 4.22 -10.95 5.12
N ALA A 279 3.29 -10.90 4.19
CA ALA A 279 1.93 -11.41 4.36
C ALA A 279 1.25 -11.69 3.03
N ASP A 280 0.43 -12.74 2.99
CA ASP A 280 -0.70 -12.85 2.06
C ASP A 280 -1.90 -12.18 2.74
N ILE A 281 -2.51 -11.19 2.09
CA ILE A 281 -3.61 -10.41 2.69
C ILE A 281 -4.86 -11.27 2.89
N ALA A 282 -4.99 -12.37 2.15
CA ALA A 282 -6.05 -13.35 2.38
C ALA A 282 -5.97 -14.02 3.76
N ALA A 283 -4.79 -14.05 4.39
CA ALA A 283 -4.58 -14.59 5.73
C ALA A 283 -4.93 -13.60 6.86
N CYS A 284 -5.25 -12.33 6.54
CA CYS A 284 -5.68 -11.36 7.53
C CYS A 284 -7.05 -11.71 8.11
N PRO A 285 -7.34 -11.33 9.37
CA PRO A 285 -8.71 -11.41 9.89
C PRO A 285 -9.63 -10.49 9.09
N SER A 286 -10.83 -10.96 8.77
CA SER A 286 -11.80 -10.18 7.96
C SER A 286 -12.33 -8.95 8.67
N LEU A 287 -12.28 -8.91 10.01
CA LEU A 287 -12.79 -7.84 10.88
C LEU A 287 -14.25 -7.43 10.57
N GLY A 288 -15.04 -8.35 10.03
CA GLY A 288 -16.42 -8.10 9.62
C GLY A 288 -16.59 -7.46 8.23
N ALA A 289 -15.52 -7.41 7.42
CA ALA A 289 -15.62 -6.97 6.02
C ALA A 289 -16.57 -7.86 5.22
N THR A 290 -17.20 -7.27 4.21
CA THR A 290 -18.04 -7.99 3.23
C THR A 290 -17.47 -7.79 1.83
N ALA A 291 -17.60 -8.79 0.98
CA ALA A 291 -17.25 -8.72 -0.43
C ALA A 291 -18.50 -8.72 -1.29
N LYS A 292 -18.49 -7.96 -2.38
CA LYS A 292 -19.59 -7.87 -3.35
C LYS A 292 -19.47 -8.91 -4.49
N GLN A 293 -18.34 -9.62 -4.55
CA GLN A 293 -18.03 -10.70 -5.50
C GLN A 293 -17.26 -11.81 -4.79
N PRO A 294 -17.10 -13.01 -5.37
CA PRO A 294 -16.29 -14.07 -4.79
C PRO A 294 -14.89 -13.61 -4.45
N GLN A 295 -14.45 -13.87 -3.21
CA GLN A 295 -13.12 -13.56 -2.71
C GLN A 295 -12.64 -14.65 -1.74
N PRO A 296 -11.35 -15.02 -1.71
CA PRO A 296 -10.83 -15.96 -0.72
C PRO A 296 -10.99 -15.47 0.73
N ASN A 297 -11.01 -14.16 0.91
CA ASN A 297 -11.31 -13.47 2.16
C ASN A 297 -12.18 -12.25 1.83
N PRO A 298 -13.32 -12.01 2.52
CA PRO A 298 -14.19 -10.87 2.23
C PRO A 298 -13.53 -9.51 2.46
N LEU A 299 -12.36 -9.48 3.07
CA LEU A 299 -11.53 -8.28 3.20
C LEU A 299 -10.94 -7.84 1.84
N LEU A 300 -10.65 -8.79 0.94
CA LEU A 300 -9.96 -8.53 -0.33
C LEU A 300 -10.82 -7.75 -1.31
N ASP A 301 -10.15 -6.90 -2.05
CA ASP A 301 -10.60 -6.29 -3.29
C ASP A 301 -9.36 -6.03 -4.17
N ASN A 302 -9.48 -5.27 -5.23
CA ASN A 302 -8.42 -4.90 -6.15
C ASN A 302 -7.46 -3.90 -5.49
N ILE A 303 -6.60 -4.36 -4.56
CA ILE A 303 -5.69 -3.50 -3.80
C ILE A 303 -4.51 -3.10 -4.69
N GLU A 304 -4.35 -1.80 -4.90
CA GLU A 304 -3.30 -1.23 -5.75
C GLU A 304 -2.46 -0.21 -4.99
N GLY A 305 -3.07 0.80 -4.38
CA GLY A 305 -2.32 1.88 -3.74
C GLY A 305 -1.75 1.52 -2.37
N MET A 306 -0.57 2.05 -2.07
CA MET A 306 0.13 1.88 -0.79
C MET A 306 0.87 3.13 -0.38
N ALA A 307 0.81 3.51 0.91
CA ALA A 307 1.68 4.53 1.49
C ALA A 307 2.25 4.09 2.85
N VAL A 308 3.51 4.40 3.10
CA VAL A 308 4.10 4.35 4.44
C VAL A 308 3.76 5.66 5.17
N THR A 309 2.76 5.60 6.05
CA THR A 309 2.22 6.78 6.75
C THR A 309 2.93 7.11 8.05
N GLY A 310 3.90 6.30 8.46
CA GLY A 310 4.70 6.56 9.64
C GLY A 310 5.45 5.34 10.17
N TYR A 311 6.22 5.59 11.24
CA TYR A 311 6.96 4.57 11.96
C TYR A 311 6.73 4.74 13.46
N SER A 312 6.36 3.67 14.14
CA SER A 312 6.10 3.70 15.58
C SER A 312 6.37 2.33 16.22
N LYS A 313 7.07 2.33 17.36
CA LYS A 313 7.35 1.12 18.16
C LYS A 313 7.98 -0.01 17.33
N GLY A 314 8.95 0.29 16.46
CA GLY A 314 9.65 -0.69 15.64
C GLY A 314 8.83 -1.22 14.44
N ARG A 315 7.70 -0.58 14.09
CA ARG A 315 6.84 -1.00 12.99
C ARG A 315 6.50 0.18 12.07
N LEU A 316 6.44 -0.09 10.78
CA LEU A 316 5.86 0.83 9.81
C LEU A 316 4.34 0.84 9.98
N LYS A 317 3.73 2.01 9.82
CA LYS A 317 2.30 2.15 9.56
C LYS A 317 2.14 2.22 8.05
N VAL A 318 1.36 1.31 7.50
CA VAL A 318 1.12 1.21 6.06
C VAL A 318 -0.36 1.35 5.82
N LEU A 319 -0.73 2.23 4.90
CA LEU A 319 -2.08 2.40 4.40
C LEU A 319 -2.13 1.80 3.00
N LEU A 320 -3.08 0.87 2.77
CA LEU A 320 -3.39 0.38 1.44
C LEU A 320 -4.75 0.91 1.02
N VAL A 321 -5.01 0.94 -0.28
CA VAL A 321 -6.33 1.23 -0.85
C VAL A 321 -6.61 0.30 -2.03
N SER A 322 -7.87 -0.07 -2.21
CA SER A 322 -8.33 -0.78 -3.40
C SER A 322 -8.86 0.21 -4.44
N ASP A 323 -8.52 -0.05 -5.68
CA ASP A 323 -9.22 0.48 -6.84
C ASP A 323 -10.56 -0.25 -7.02
N ASP A 324 -11.63 0.48 -7.18
CA ASP A 324 -12.96 -0.09 -7.38
C ASP A 324 -13.43 -0.05 -8.86
N ASN A 325 -12.59 0.46 -9.77
CA ASN A 325 -12.85 0.55 -11.22
C ASN A 325 -14.22 1.17 -11.57
N GLN A 326 -14.85 1.94 -10.65
CA GLN A 326 -16.26 2.32 -10.69
C GLN A 326 -17.22 1.11 -10.90
N ASN A 327 -16.75 -0.08 -10.58
CA ASN A 327 -17.50 -1.31 -10.75
C ASN A 327 -18.42 -1.56 -9.53
N ALA A 328 -19.69 -1.89 -9.77
CA ALA A 328 -20.66 -2.10 -8.70
C ALA A 328 -20.30 -3.27 -7.75
N VAL A 329 -19.49 -4.24 -8.23
CA VAL A 329 -19.06 -5.40 -7.43
C VAL A 329 -17.70 -5.25 -6.78
N GLN A 330 -17.06 -4.10 -6.93
CA GLN A 330 -15.80 -3.75 -6.25
C GLN A 330 -16.03 -2.64 -5.23
N THR A 331 -15.13 -2.50 -4.28
CA THR A 331 -15.27 -1.62 -3.12
C THR A 331 -14.04 -0.74 -2.98
N THR A 332 -14.21 0.57 -2.88
CA THR A 332 -13.16 1.48 -2.43
C THR A 332 -12.92 1.26 -0.94
N ARG A 333 -11.88 0.52 -0.59
CA ARG A 333 -11.54 0.13 0.79
C ARG A 333 -10.14 0.54 1.16
N PHE A 334 -9.98 1.14 2.32
CA PHE A 334 -8.69 1.48 2.92
C PHE A 334 -8.34 0.48 4.02
N TYR A 335 -7.06 0.05 4.08
CA TYR A 335 -6.55 -0.95 5.03
C TYR A 335 -5.41 -0.35 5.84
N TYR A 336 -5.47 -0.46 7.15
CA TYR A 336 -4.48 0.08 8.07
C TYR A 336 -3.63 -1.05 8.64
N LEU A 337 -2.39 -1.17 8.17
CA LEU A 337 -1.47 -2.21 8.55
C LEU A 337 -0.36 -1.71 9.47
N ARG A 338 0.17 -2.62 10.28
CA ARG A 338 1.46 -2.47 10.94
C ARG A 338 2.40 -3.54 10.46
N VAL A 339 3.54 -3.13 9.96
CA VAL A 339 4.53 -4.00 9.32
C VAL A 339 5.85 -3.90 10.06
N ARG A 340 6.38 -5.03 10.53
CA ARG A 340 7.72 -5.15 11.10
C ARG A 340 8.67 -5.60 10.00
N ILE A 341 9.73 -4.82 9.75
CA ILE A 341 10.76 -5.07 8.75
C ILE A 341 12.13 -5.27 9.39
#